data_7f4bb07493650ec5c9e26901a5d6bcdf
#
_entry.id   7f4bb07493650ec5c9e26901a5d6bcdf
#
_cell.length_a   1.000
_cell.length_b   1.000
_cell.length_c   1.000
_cell.angle_alpha   90.00
_cell.angle_beta   90.00
_cell.angle_gamma   90.00
#
_symmetry.space_group_name_H-M   'P 1'
#
loop_
_entity.id
_entity.type
_entity.pdbx_description
1 polymer ?
#
loop_
_entity_poly.entity_id
_entity_poly.type
_entity_poly.pdbx_seq_one_letter_code
_entity_poly.pdbx_strand_id
1 'polypeptide(L)'
;MRKLWKIIIAVILCFAILNLAWMIWRNVKYSRYTDGMKKTVFSQLTVPRYAREDEEGYDYSVKYPDYLSLTGNLCVGVPDKVDGLIIWPLFGGGYEYGILVEQDGIQYQIYLDGNGNPIEEADKDIVEICQEEIDVLFAKARSRWSLE
;
A
#
# COMPACT_ATOMS: atom_id res chain seq x y z
N MET A 1 23.41 40.53 -10.74
CA MET A 1 22.53 40.24 -9.59
C MET A 1 21.08 39.99 -10.01
N ARG A 2 20.38 40.87 -10.75
CA ARG A 2 18.96 40.68 -11.12
C ARG A 2 18.62 39.38 -11.93
N LYS A 3 19.52 38.90 -12.81
CA LYS A 3 19.33 37.65 -13.56
C LYS A 3 19.40 36.41 -12.65
N LEU A 4 20.35 36.37 -11.71
CA LEU A 4 20.48 35.26 -10.77
C LEU A 4 19.26 35.11 -9.89
N TRP A 5 18.70 36.21 -9.35
CA TRP A 5 17.48 36.20 -8.57
C TRP A 5 16.28 35.66 -9.35
N LYS A 6 16.13 36.00 -10.63
CA LYS A 6 15.08 35.45 -11.48
C LYS A 6 15.19 33.93 -11.66
N ILE A 7 16.43 33.43 -11.83
CA ILE A 7 16.68 31.99 -11.94
C ILE A 7 16.32 31.27 -10.63
N ILE A 8 16.77 31.82 -9.50
CA ILE A 8 16.47 31.23 -8.17
C ILE A 8 14.96 31.19 -7.94
N ILE A 9 14.24 32.26 -8.20
CA ILE A 9 12.78 32.30 -8.06
C ILE A 9 12.12 31.28 -8.99
N ALA A 10 12.55 31.17 -10.24
CA ALA A 10 12.00 30.20 -11.18
C ALA A 10 12.23 28.75 -10.71
N VAL A 11 13.39 28.42 -10.17
CA VAL A 11 13.69 27.10 -9.60
C VAL A 11 12.79 26.80 -8.40
N ILE A 12 12.62 27.76 -7.48
CA ILE A 12 11.75 27.60 -6.31
C ILE A 12 10.29 27.38 -6.74
N LEU A 13 9.81 28.17 -7.70
CA LEU A 13 8.45 28.01 -8.22
C LEU A 13 8.25 26.67 -8.92
N CYS A 14 9.21 26.23 -9.74
CA CYS A 14 9.17 24.92 -10.38
C CYS A 14 9.11 23.79 -9.33
N PHE A 15 9.94 23.86 -8.32
CA PHE A 15 9.93 22.90 -7.22
C PHE A 15 8.60 22.90 -6.46
N ALA A 16 8.05 24.05 -6.16
CA ALA A 16 6.73 24.18 -5.50
C ALA A 16 5.61 23.56 -6.33
N ILE A 17 5.60 23.83 -7.65
CA ILE A 17 4.61 23.27 -8.58
C ILE A 17 4.71 21.73 -8.64
N LEU A 18 5.93 21.18 -8.74
CA LEU A 18 6.14 19.73 -8.77
C LEU A 18 5.66 19.07 -7.48
N ASN A 19 5.93 19.67 -6.33
CA ASN A 19 5.46 19.16 -5.03
C ASN A 19 3.92 19.21 -4.96
N LEU A 20 3.32 20.29 -5.37
CA LEU A 20 1.86 20.42 -5.38
C LEU A 20 1.22 19.39 -6.32
N ALA A 21 1.76 19.22 -7.52
CA ALA A 21 1.29 18.21 -8.48
C ALA A 21 1.39 16.80 -7.91
N TRP A 22 2.53 16.46 -7.25
CA TRP A 22 2.69 15.17 -6.59
C TRP A 22 1.69 14.98 -5.44
N MET A 23 1.45 16.00 -4.61
CA MET A 23 0.47 15.94 -3.53
C MET A 23 -0.96 15.71 -4.05
N ILE A 24 -1.35 16.41 -5.10
CA ILE A 24 -2.67 16.26 -5.74
C ILE A 24 -2.80 14.86 -6.31
N TRP A 25 -1.82 14.41 -7.10
CA TRP A 25 -1.81 13.06 -7.68
C TRP A 25 -1.93 11.98 -6.60
N ARG A 26 -1.11 12.05 -5.54
CA ARG A 26 -1.16 11.12 -4.42
C ARG A 26 -2.55 11.05 -3.79
N ASN A 27 -3.14 12.21 -3.49
CA ASN A 27 -4.45 12.27 -2.87
C ASN A 27 -5.55 11.73 -3.79
N VAL A 28 -5.56 12.10 -5.06
CA VAL A 28 -6.55 11.62 -6.04
C VAL A 28 -6.44 10.11 -6.23
N LYS A 29 -5.21 9.59 -6.38
CA LYS A 29 -4.98 8.15 -6.60
C LYS A 29 -5.40 7.30 -5.40
N TYR A 30 -5.08 7.73 -4.17
CA TYR A 30 -5.25 6.90 -2.98
C TYR A 30 -6.56 7.14 -2.24
N SER A 31 -7.25 8.26 -2.45
CA SER A 31 -8.54 8.55 -1.80
C SER A 31 -9.60 7.46 -2.09
N ARG A 32 -9.60 6.89 -3.28
CA ARG A 32 -10.54 5.84 -3.68
C ARG A 32 -10.45 4.57 -2.81
N TYR A 33 -9.30 4.32 -2.20
CA TYR A 33 -9.08 3.15 -1.34
C TYR A 33 -9.48 3.40 0.11
N THR A 34 -9.71 4.66 0.51
CA THR A 34 -9.93 5.04 1.92
C THR A 34 -11.39 5.27 2.27
N ASP A 35 -12.32 4.97 1.36
CA ASP A 35 -13.75 5.14 1.62
C ASP A 35 -14.19 4.37 2.86
N GLY A 36 -14.92 5.05 3.77
CA GLY A 36 -15.38 4.49 5.04
C GLY A 36 -14.28 4.11 6.04
N MET A 37 -13.02 4.54 5.82
CA MET A 37 -11.89 4.30 6.73
C MET A 37 -11.62 5.50 7.63
N LYS A 38 -11.07 5.27 8.82
CA LYS A 38 -10.66 6.32 9.74
C LYS A 38 -9.17 6.60 9.60
N LYS A 39 -8.81 7.89 9.61
CA LYS A 39 -7.41 8.29 9.66
C LYS A 39 -6.80 7.86 10.99
N THR A 40 -5.67 7.15 10.96
CA THR A 40 -5.02 6.67 12.18
C THR A 40 -4.24 7.79 12.88
N VAL A 41 -4.18 7.73 14.22
CA VAL A 41 -3.45 8.70 15.06
C VAL A 41 -1.94 8.66 14.81
N PHE A 42 -1.42 7.50 14.39
CA PHE A 42 -0.02 7.28 14.03
C PHE A 42 0.33 7.76 12.62
N SER A 43 -0.59 8.42 11.90
CA SER A 43 -0.19 9.11 10.68
C SER A 43 0.78 10.22 11.08
N GLN A 44 2.07 9.88 11.16
CA GLN A 44 3.12 10.86 11.35
C GLN A 44 2.95 11.97 10.32
N LEU A 45 3.36 13.16 10.67
CA LEU A 45 3.10 14.45 10.01
C LEU A 45 3.17 14.48 8.45
N THR A 46 3.69 13.45 7.81
CA THR A 46 3.93 13.46 6.36
C THR A 46 3.20 12.40 5.55
N VAL A 47 2.78 11.28 6.17
CA VAL A 47 2.18 10.15 5.43
C VAL A 47 0.83 9.76 6.01
N PRO A 48 -0.27 10.11 5.33
CA PRO A 48 -1.59 9.67 5.76
C PRO A 48 -1.71 8.15 5.77
N ARG A 49 -2.24 7.63 6.88
CA ARG A 49 -2.63 6.23 7.03
C ARG A 49 -4.08 6.17 7.45
N TYR A 50 -4.81 5.23 6.88
CA TYR A 50 -6.22 4.98 7.17
C TYR A 50 -6.38 3.53 7.55
N ALA A 51 -7.31 3.25 8.45
CA ALA A 51 -7.60 1.89 8.89
C ALA A 51 -9.10 1.70 9.11
N ARG A 52 -9.52 0.46 8.97
CA ARG A 52 -10.87 -0.02 9.29
C ARG A 52 -10.80 -1.51 9.60
N GLU A 53 -11.54 -1.94 10.60
CA GLU A 53 -11.82 -3.33 10.88
C GLU A 53 -13.21 -3.70 10.33
N ASP A 54 -13.39 -4.91 9.80
CA ASP A 54 -14.69 -5.41 9.39
C ASP A 54 -15.38 -6.18 10.54
N GLU A 55 -16.60 -6.68 10.30
CA GLU A 55 -17.38 -7.41 11.29
C GLU A 55 -16.79 -8.79 11.64
N GLU A 56 -15.90 -9.30 10.80
CA GLU A 56 -15.21 -10.58 10.98
C GLU A 56 -13.83 -10.41 11.64
N GLY A 57 -13.44 -9.16 11.96
CA GLY A 57 -12.18 -8.84 12.63
C GLY A 57 -10.99 -8.66 11.69
N TYR A 58 -11.19 -8.64 10.35
CA TYR A 58 -10.11 -8.36 9.43
C TYR A 58 -9.76 -6.88 9.41
N ASP A 59 -8.46 -6.59 9.53
CA ASP A 59 -7.92 -5.24 9.50
C ASP A 59 -7.60 -4.81 8.07
N TYR A 60 -8.20 -3.70 7.64
CA TYR A 60 -7.87 -3.05 6.37
C TYR A 60 -7.09 -1.78 6.65
N SER A 61 -5.97 -1.60 5.98
CA SER A 61 -5.20 -0.38 6.08
C SER A 61 -4.74 0.14 4.72
N VAL A 62 -4.63 1.46 4.64
CA VAL A 62 -4.12 2.17 3.46
C VAL A 62 -3.05 3.14 3.92
N LYS A 63 -1.83 2.94 3.46
CA LYS A 63 -0.72 3.89 3.61
C LYS A 63 -0.53 4.64 2.29
N TYR A 64 -0.61 5.95 2.32
CA TYR A 64 -0.29 6.78 1.17
C TYR A 64 1.22 6.73 0.87
N PRO A 65 1.64 7.04 -0.37
CA PRO A 65 3.05 7.13 -0.71
C PRO A 65 3.83 8.06 0.23
N ASP A 66 5.03 7.63 0.61
CA ASP A 66 6.01 8.50 1.28
C ASP A 66 6.41 9.66 0.36
N TYR A 67 7.04 10.69 0.92
CA TYR A 67 7.43 11.88 0.14
C TYR A 67 8.27 11.52 -1.08
N LEU A 68 7.84 11.98 -2.25
CA LEU A 68 8.40 11.67 -3.58
C LEU A 68 8.35 10.19 -3.99
N SER A 69 7.77 9.31 -3.18
CA SER A 69 7.45 7.95 -3.63
C SER A 69 6.22 7.96 -4.53
N LEU A 70 6.18 7.02 -5.47
CA LEU A 70 5.03 6.81 -6.35
C LEU A 70 4.16 5.62 -5.92
N THR A 71 4.53 4.95 -4.83
CA THR A 71 3.84 3.76 -4.34
C THR A 71 3.61 3.85 -2.83
N GLY A 72 2.35 3.72 -2.43
CA GLY A 72 1.91 3.41 -1.07
C GLY A 72 1.53 1.93 -0.98
N ASN A 73 0.84 1.53 0.06
CA ASN A 73 0.32 0.17 0.15
C ASN A 73 -1.10 0.12 0.69
N LEU A 74 -1.79 -0.96 0.34
CA LEU A 74 -3.02 -1.43 0.93
C LEU A 74 -2.68 -2.71 1.68
N CYS A 75 -3.34 -2.98 2.79
CA CYS A 75 -3.11 -4.21 3.54
C CYS A 75 -4.44 -4.76 4.05
N VAL A 76 -4.59 -6.08 3.97
CA VAL A 76 -5.64 -6.83 4.67
C VAL A 76 -4.94 -7.72 5.69
N GLY A 77 -5.13 -7.44 6.97
CA GLY A 77 -4.57 -8.23 8.06
C GLY A 77 -5.51 -9.35 8.51
N VAL A 78 -4.94 -10.45 8.97
CA VAL A 78 -5.68 -11.56 9.57
C VAL A 78 -6.03 -11.22 11.02
N PRO A 79 -7.26 -11.56 11.50
CA PRO A 79 -7.62 -11.32 12.89
C PRO A 79 -6.62 -11.94 13.86
N ASP A 80 -6.20 -11.13 14.86
CA ASP A 80 -5.32 -11.56 15.96
C ASP A 80 -3.95 -12.12 15.53
N LYS A 81 -3.54 -11.88 14.27
CA LYS A 81 -2.22 -12.31 13.75
C LYS A 81 -1.42 -11.13 13.19
N VAL A 82 -0.13 -11.36 13.00
CA VAL A 82 0.75 -10.43 12.28
C VAL A 82 0.64 -10.61 10.76
N ASP A 83 0.05 -11.74 10.34
CA ASP A 83 -0.08 -12.13 8.95
C ASP A 83 -1.00 -11.18 8.17
N GLY A 84 -0.71 -10.98 6.90
CA GLY A 84 -1.53 -10.11 6.08
C GLY A 84 -1.07 -10.00 4.63
N LEU A 85 -2.05 -9.76 3.76
CA LEU A 85 -1.81 -9.46 2.34
C LEU A 85 -1.47 -7.99 2.17
N ILE A 86 -0.35 -7.71 1.53
CA ILE A 86 0.09 -6.37 1.15
C ILE A 86 -0.07 -6.21 -0.36
N ILE A 87 -0.60 -5.07 -0.77
CA ILE A 87 -0.87 -4.74 -2.17
C ILE A 87 -0.26 -3.38 -2.47
N TRP A 88 0.58 -3.32 -3.50
CA TRP A 88 1.21 -2.08 -3.97
C TRP A 88 0.60 -1.63 -5.29
N PRO A 89 -0.26 -0.57 -5.30
CA PRO A 89 -0.78 0.00 -6.53
C PRO A 89 0.34 0.64 -7.34
N LEU A 90 0.62 0.13 -8.53
CA LEU A 90 1.69 0.64 -9.40
C LEU A 90 1.32 1.99 -10.03
N PHE A 91 2.32 2.83 -10.29
CA PHE A 91 2.12 4.15 -10.89
C PHE A 91 1.43 4.07 -12.26
N GLY A 92 1.84 3.14 -13.10
CA GLY A 92 1.31 2.91 -14.45
C GLY A 92 0.02 2.10 -14.52
N GLY A 93 -0.53 1.70 -13.39
CA GLY A 93 -1.68 0.79 -13.30
C GLY A 93 -1.25 -0.63 -12.94
N GLY A 94 -2.23 -1.45 -12.50
CA GLY A 94 -1.98 -2.79 -11.96
C GLY A 94 -1.48 -2.76 -10.51
N TYR A 95 -1.12 -3.94 -10.02
CA TYR A 95 -0.76 -4.17 -8.62
C TYR A 95 0.38 -5.17 -8.52
N GLU A 96 1.23 -4.99 -7.53
CA GLU A 96 2.10 -6.02 -6.97
C GLU A 96 1.50 -6.52 -5.67
N TYR A 97 1.74 -7.79 -5.36
CA TYR A 97 1.20 -8.44 -4.18
C TYR A 97 2.30 -9.08 -3.36
N GLY A 98 2.10 -9.13 -2.06
CA GLY A 98 2.95 -9.88 -1.15
C GLY A 98 2.17 -10.28 0.09
N ILE A 99 2.61 -11.33 0.74
CA ILE A 99 2.06 -11.77 2.01
C ILE A 99 3.12 -11.66 3.10
N LEU A 100 2.70 -11.22 4.28
CA LEU A 100 3.45 -11.40 5.51
C LEU A 100 2.89 -12.63 6.21
N VAL A 101 3.76 -13.58 6.54
CA VAL A 101 3.43 -14.78 7.31
C VAL A 101 4.45 -14.97 8.41
N GLU A 102 4.00 -15.46 9.55
CA GLU A 102 4.88 -15.85 10.66
C GLU A 102 4.91 -17.37 10.79
N GLN A 103 6.09 -17.94 10.68
CA GLN A 103 6.31 -19.38 10.89
C GLN A 103 7.47 -19.56 11.87
N ASP A 104 7.26 -20.36 12.92
CA ASP A 104 8.26 -20.64 13.97
C ASP A 104 8.88 -19.38 14.62
N GLY A 105 8.08 -18.29 14.75
CA GLY A 105 8.53 -17.00 15.28
C GLY A 105 9.40 -16.19 14.33
N ILE A 106 9.47 -16.59 13.05
CA ILE A 106 10.18 -15.86 11.99
C ILE A 106 9.14 -15.30 11.04
N GLN A 107 9.23 -14.00 10.76
CA GLN A 107 8.36 -13.32 9.81
C GLN A 107 8.97 -13.37 8.41
N TYR A 108 8.18 -13.85 7.44
CA TYR A 108 8.53 -13.91 6.02
C TYR A 108 7.69 -12.89 5.25
N GLN A 109 8.31 -12.22 4.29
CA GLN A 109 7.61 -11.44 3.28
C GLN A 109 7.81 -12.14 1.94
N ILE A 110 6.73 -12.65 1.37
CA ILE A 110 6.72 -13.43 0.14
C ILE A 110 6.00 -12.64 -0.94
N TYR A 111 6.58 -12.52 -2.12
CA TYR A 111 5.93 -11.89 -3.27
C TYR A 111 5.07 -12.90 -4.02
N LEU A 112 3.85 -12.44 -4.39
CA LEU A 112 2.83 -13.26 -5.04
C LEU A 112 2.45 -12.68 -6.40
N ASP A 113 2.00 -13.53 -7.30
CA ASP A 113 1.29 -13.11 -8.51
C ASP A 113 -0.16 -12.69 -8.20
N GLY A 114 -0.88 -12.21 -9.22
CA GLY A 114 -2.28 -11.79 -9.06
C GLY A 114 -3.25 -12.94 -8.75
N ASN A 115 -2.81 -14.19 -8.75
CA ASN A 115 -3.61 -15.37 -8.40
C ASN A 115 -3.25 -15.95 -7.02
N GLY A 116 -2.28 -15.32 -6.31
CA GLY A 116 -1.83 -15.79 -5.01
C GLY A 116 -0.74 -16.85 -5.06
N ASN A 117 -0.14 -17.11 -6.23
CA ASN A 117 0.99 -18.04 -6.33
C ASN A 117 2.30 -17.30 -6.03
N PRO A 118 3.29 -17.98 -5.44
CA PRO A 118 4.59 -17.38 -5.16
C PRO A 118 5.33 -17.08 -6.47
N ILE A 119 6.03 -15.94 -6.51
CA ILE A 119 6.87 -15.57 -7.65
C ILE A 119 8.17 -16.38 -7.63
N GLU A 120 8.72 -16.64 -6.43
CA GLU A 120 9.94 -17.41 -6.26
C GLU A 120 9.62 -18.86 -5.92
N GLU A 121 10.33 -19.79 -6.60
CA GLU A 121 10.16 -21.23 -6.39
C GLU A 121 10.48 -21.67 -4.95
N ALA A 122 11.40 -20.97 -4.30
CA ALA A 122 11.80 -21.23 -2.91
C ALA A 122 10.68 -21.01 -1.90
N ASP A 123 9.66 -20.22 -2.24
CA ASP A 123 8.56 -19.86 -1.35
C ASP A 123 7.33 -20.78 -1.46
N LYS A 124 7.38 -21.75 -2.39
CA LYS A 124 6.24 -22.62 -2.67
C LYS A 124 5.73 -23.37 -1.46
N ASP A 125 6.63 -23.99 -0.70
CA ASP A 125 6.23 -24.82 0.44
C ASP A 125 5.50 -23.99 1.51
N ILE A 126 5.94 -22.76 1.74
CA ILE A 126 5.31 -21.85 2.72
C ILE A 126 3.96 -21.38 2.20
N VAL A 127 3.87 -21.00 0.91
CA VAL A 127 2.64 -20.53 0.30
C VAL A 127 1.61 -21.65 0.25
N GLU A 128 1.99 -22.90 -0.06
CA GLU A 128 1.08 -24.05 -0.09
C GLU A 128 0.43 -24.29 1.28
N ILE A 129 1.19 -24.15 2.37
CA ILE A 129 0.67 -24.27 3.74
C ILE A 129 -0.37 -23.17 4.05
N CYS A 130 -0.18 -21.97 3.52
CA CYS A 130 -1.02 -20.81 3.80
C CYS A 130 -2.07 -20.52 2.70
N GLN A 131 -2.21 -21.40 1.68
CA GLN A 131 -3.00 -21.11 0.47
C GLN A 131 -4.46 -20.74 0.77
N GLU A 132 -5.13 -21.45 1.67
CA GLU A 132 -6.52 -21.15 2.03
C GLU A 132 -6.65 -19.73 2.63
N GLU A 133 -5.70 -19.32 3.46
CA GLU A 133 -5.68 -18.00 4.07
C GLU A 133 -5.39 -16.91 3.02
N ILE A 134 -4.46 -17.17 2.10
CA ILE A 134 -4.13 -16.29 0.98
C ILE A 134 -5.37 -16.05 0.12
N ASP A 135 -6.10 -17.10 -0.24
CA ASP A 135 -7.31 -17.03 -1.06
C ASP A 135 -8.39 -16.16 -0.39
N VAL A 136 -8.60 -16.32 0.92
CA VAL A 136 -9.51 -15.49 1.70
C VAL A 136 -9.07 -14.02 1.69
N LEU A 137 -7.79 -13.74 1.94
CA LEU A 137 -7.26 -12.38 1.94
C LEU A 137 -7.39 -11.70 0.57
N PHE A 138 -7.13 -12.41 -0.52
CA PHE A 138 -7.37 -11.91 -1.88
C PHE A 138 -8.85 -11.63 -2.14
N ALA A 139 -9.75 -12.52 -1.72
CA ALA A 139 -11.20 -12.31 -1.85
C ALA A 139 -11.66 -11.07 -1.08
N LYS A 140 -11.19 -10.89 0.17
CA LYS A 140 -11.44 -9.71 1.00
C LYS A 140 -10.92 -8.42 0.35
N ALA A 141 -9.68 -8.43 -0.15
CA ALA A 141 -9.07 -7.28 -0.82
C ALA A 141 -9.82 -6.89 -2.10
N ARG A 142 -10.16 -7.86 -2.96
CA ARG A 142 -10.93 -7.63 -4.18
C ARG A 142 -12.32 -7.08 -3.89
N SER A 143 -13.02 -7.64 -2.91
CA SER A 143 -14.33 -7.14 -2.47
C SER A 143 -14.25 -5.70 -1.96
N ARG A 144 -13.20 -5.38 -1.21
CA ARG A 144 -13.04 -4.06 -0.59
C ARG A 144 -12.64 -2.96 -1.58
N TRP A 145 -11.72 -3.26 -2.50
CA TRP A 145 -11.05 -2.25 -3.33
C TRP A 145 -11.29 -2.41 -4.83
N SER A 146 -12.13 -3.36 -5.26
CA SER A 146 -12.42 -3.65 -6.67
C SER A 146 -11.14 -3.75 -7.49
N LEU A 147 -10.21 -4.61 -7.03
CA LEU A 147 -8.93 -4.84 -7.69
C LEU A 147 -9.15 -5.69 -8.94
N GLU A 148 -8.91 -5.11 -10.11
CA GLU A 148 -8.93 -5.75 -11.44
C GLU A 148 -7.52 -5.76 -12.05
#